data_aa7ee205715c9913b4d0e9421b16b19e
#
_entry.id   aa7ee205715c9913b4d0e9421b16b19e
#
_cell.length_a   1.000
_cell.length_b   1.000
_cell.length_c   1.000
_cell.angle_alpha   90.00
_cell.angle_beta   90.00
_cell.angle_gamma   90.00
#
_symmetry.space_group_name_H-M   'P 1'
#
loop_
_entity.id
_entity.type
_entity.pdbx_description
1 polymer ?
#
loop_
_entity_poly.entity_id
_entity_poly.type
_entity_poly.pdbx_seq_one_letter_code
_entity_poly.pdbx_strand_id
1 'polypeptide(L)'
;MVVLRIKDGSGVVSEHRLPMSWREVDRSLLCELLELRAMGKGEKWWLDAAFLLLPVAVQDLLCEADVMSFASFLGWIWDEEVLLFEALNGIVVSGVALYLPNRGMYNVCGNEWIDGNGYLIMHAKGVAGMVDRVIAVYCRSERAGYDVDLHDDRRISYTVESANRRAEWIRDNMSDIVKAVLFAYLVQETQRVVDSPRYGKLFPNWDGEGVRPLPSVDVWYNFMLDAARLPNLGRDYDVTVQKPLHLILGAVLNEIKIQEG
;
A
#
# COMPACT_ATOMS: atom_id res chain seq x y z
N MET A 1 -13.27 -17.70 5.00
CA MET A 1 -12.66 -18.71 4.09
C MET A 1 -13.59 -19.90 3.95
N VAL A 2 -13.94 -20.30 2.72
CA VAL A 2 -14.74 -21.50 2.41
C VAL A 2 -13.81 -22.61 1.97
N VAL A 3 -14.09 -23.85 2.39
CA VAL A 3 -13.37 -25.03 1.93
C VAL A 3 -14.23 -25.74 0.88
N LEU A 4 -13.75 -25.74 -0.34
CA LEU A 4 -14.33 -26.46 -1.46
C LEU A 4 -13.77 -27.87 -1.47
N ARG A 5 -14.65 -28.88 -1.46
CA ARG A 5 -14.29 -30.30 -1.59
C ARG A 5 -14.71 -30.81 -2.95
N ILE A 6 -13.76 -31.19 -3.76
CA ILE A 6 -14.00 -31.68 -5.10
C ILE A 6 -13.62 -33.15 -5.16
N LYS A 7 -14.57 -33.97 -5.64
CA LYS A 7 -14.35 -35.39 -5.86
C LYS A 7 -14.16 -35.61 -7.36
N ASP A 8 -12.99 -36.07 -7.75
CA ASP A 8 -12.71 -36.40 -9.14
C ASP A 8 -13.37 -37.69 -9.60
N GLY A 9 -13.28 -38.01 -10.89
CA GLY A 9 -13.83 -39.23 -11.48
C GLY A 9 -13.24 -40.54 -10.93
N SER A 10 -12.10 -40.48 -10.23
CA SER A 10 -11.46 -41.62 -9.55
C SER A 10 -11.92 -41.78 -8.09
N GLY A 11 -12.70 -40.84 -7.57
CA GLY A 11 -13.18 -40.79 -6.20
C GLY A 11 -12.24 -40.09 -5.22
N VAL A 12 -11.11 -39.54 -5.68
CA VAL A 12 -10.20 -38.78 -4.84
C VAL A 12 -10.82 -37.42 -4.53
N VAL A 13 -10.80 -37.06 -3.24
CA VAL A 13 -11.31 -35.75 -2.77
C VAL A 13 -10.15 -34.81 -2.56
N SER A 14 -10.18 -33.66 -3.25
CA SER A 14 -9.27 -32.54 -3.02
C SER A 14 -9.98 -31.41 -2.25
N GLU A 15 -9.26 -30.74 -1.35
CA GLU A 15 -9.76 -29.59 -0.59
C GLU A 15 -9.06 -28.32 -1.04
N HIS A 16 -9.85 -27.31 -1.42
CA HIS A 16 -9.36 -26.00 -1.85
C HIS A 16 -9.98 -24.92 -0.98
N ARG A 17 -9.13 -24.00 -0.51
CA ARG A 17 -9.55 -22.87 0.32
C ARG A 17 -9.80 -21.67 -0.55
N LEU A 18 -11.04 -21.16 -0.56
CA LEU A 18 -11.41 -19.95 -1.28
C LEU A 18 -11.54 -18.76 -0.31
N PRO A 19 -11.02 -17.58 -0.67
CA PRO A 19 -11.25 -16.37 0.10
C PRO A 19 -12.74 -15.99 0.03
N MET A 20 -13.24 -15.40 1.11
CA MET A 20 -14.62 -14.89 1.24
C MET A 20 -14.65 -13.39 1.48
N SER A 21 -13.50 -12.76 1.47
CA SER A 21 -13.32 -11.32 1.63
C SER A 21 -11.97 -10.88 1.06
N TRP A 22 -11.81 -9.60 0.81
CA TRP A 22 -10.55 -9.01 0.39
C TRP A 22 -9.39 -9.25 1.37
N ARG A 23 -9.69 -9.46 2.65
CA ARG A 23 -8.70 -9.75 3.70
C ARG A 23 -8.06 -11.12 3.58
N GLU A 24 -8.73 -12.05 2.93
CA GLU A 24 -8.30 -13.43 2.79
C GLU A 24 -7.59 -13.70 1.44
N VAL A 25 -7.54 -12.70 0.56
CA VAL A 25 -6.93 -12.82 -0.77
C VAL A 25 -5.42 -12.94 -0.66
N ASP A 26 -4.86 -13.92 -1.37
CA ASP A 26 -3.41 -14.02 -1.55
C ASP A 26 -2.89 -12.84 -2.40
N ARG A 27 -1.68 -12.37 -2.09
CA ARG A 27 -1.07 -11.23 -2.79
C ARG A 27 -0.88 -11.45 -4.27
N SER A 28 -0.63 -12.70 -4.68
CA SER A 28 -0.45 -13.06 -6.08
C SER A 28 -1.71 -12.88 -6.90
N LEU A 29 -2.89 -13.00 -6.26
CA LEU A 29 -4.20 -12.89 -6.91
C LEU A 29 -4.83 -11.50 -6.76
N LEU A 30 -4.25 -10.65 -5.92
CA LEU A 30 -4.88 -9.37 -5.61
C LEU A 30 -5.00 -8.46 -6.83
N CYS A 31 -3.95 -8.39 -7.66
CA CYS A 31 -3.96 -7.55 -8.85
C CYS A 31 -5.01 -8.00 -9.85
N GLU A 32 -5.07 -9.28 -10.14
CA GLU A 32 -6.03 -9.86 -11.08
C GLU A 32 -7.48 -9.69 -10.60
N LEU A 33 -7.73 -9.86 -9.30
CA LEU A 33 -9.06 -9.64 -8.73
C LEU A 33 -9.48 -8.17 -8.73
N LEU A 34 -8.55 -7.23 -8.54
CA LEU A 34 -8.82 -5.80 -8.66
C LEU A 34 -9.15 -5.43 -10.12
N GLU A 35 -8.44 -5.99 -11.07
CA GLU A 35 -8.71 -5.80 -12.50
C GLU A 35 -10.06 -6.39 -12.88
N LEU A 36 -10.36 -7.61 -12.44
CA LEU A 36 -11.66 -8.24 -12.63
C LEU A 36 -12.79 -7.37 -12.06
N ARG A 37 -12.62 -6.88 -10.83
CA ARG A 37 -13.60 -5.97 -10.21
C ARG A 37 -13.83 -4.72 -11.04
N ALA A 38 -12.80 -4.11 -11.57
CA ALA A 38 -12.88 -2.88 -12.35
C ALA A 38 -13.56 -3.08 -13.71
N MET A 39 -13.45 -4.26 -14.31
CA MET A 39 -14.22 -4.62 -15.51
C MET A 39 -15.73 -4.73 -15.23
N GLY A 40 -16.12 -4.85 -13.96
CA GLY A 40 -17.52 -4.93 -13.55
C GLY A 40 -18.10 -6.35 -13.68
N LYS A 41 -19.35 -6.50 -13.20
CA LYS A 41 -20.10 -7.77 -13.33
C LYS A 41 -20.58 -7.94 -14.76
N GLY A 42 -19.79 -8.62 -15.61
CA GLY A 42 -20.22 -9.08 -16.93
C GLY A 42 -21.22 -10.23 -16.82
N GLU A 43 -21.69 -10.76 -17.95
CA GLU A 43 -22.72 -11.81 -17.99
C GLU A 43 -22.30 -13.10 -17.26
N LYS A 44 -21.01 -13.45 -17.30
CA LYS A 44 -20.42 -14.65 -16.68
C LYS A 44 -19.34 -14.33 -15.64
N TRP A 45 -19.51 -13.23 -14.91
CA TRP A 45 -18.56 -12.74 -13.91
C TRP A 45 -18.10 -13.81 -12.89
N TRP A 46 -18.99 -14.71 -12.53
CA TRP A 46 -18.70 -15.80 -11.61
C TRP A 46 -17.75 -16.85 -12.20
N LEU A 47 -17.74 -17.02 -13.51
CA LEU A 47 -16.80 -17.90 -14.21
C LEU A 47 -15.39 -17.27 -14.21
N ASP A 48 -15.29 -15.98 -14.54
CA ASP A 48 -14.02 -15.25 -14.53
C ASP A 48 -13.40 -15.24 -13.11
N ALA A 49 -14.22 -15.00 -12.08
CA ALA A 49 -13.78 -15.06 -10.69
C ALA A 49 -13.35 -16.47 -10.27
N ALA A 50 -14.07 -17.52 -10.70
CA ALA A 50 -13.70 -18.89 -10.40
C ALA A 50 -12.39 -19.29 -11.05
N PHE A 51 -12.15 -18.90 -12.30
CA PHE A 51 -10.89 -19.16 -12.99
C PHE A 51 -9.68 -18.49 -12.32
N LEU A 52 -9.86 -17.34 -11.69
CA LEU A 52 -8.79 -16.71 -10.92
C LEU A 52 -8.54 -17.41 -9.57
N LEU A 53 -9.58 -17.89 -8.92
CA LEU A 53 -9.50 -18.40 -7.55
C LEU A 53 -9.24 -19.90 -7.45
N LEU A 54 -9.51 -20.67 -8.51
CA LEU A 54 -9.36 -22.11 -8.53
C LEU A 54 -8.08 -22.54 -9.27
N PRO A 55 -7.33 -23.51 -8.77
CA PRO A 55 -6.22 -24.11 -9.51
C PRO A 55 -6.67 -24.67 -10.85
N VAL A 56 -5.83 -24.58 -11.88
CA VAL A 56 -6.13 -25.04 -13.26
C VAL A 56 -6.61 -26.50 -13.26
N ALA A 57 -5.97 -27.38 -12.49
CA ALA A 57 -6.36 -28.79 -12.39
C ALA A 57 -7.80 -28.99 -11.86
N VAL A 58 -8.34 -28.01 -11.14
CA VAL A 58 -9.71 -28.03 -10.64
C VAL A 58 -10.68 -27.46 -11.67
N GLN A 59 -10.26 -26.46 -12.42
CA GLN A 59 -11.07 -25.84 -13.47
C GLN A 59 -11.48 -26.86 -14.53
N ASP A 60 -10.57 -27.78 -14.89
CA ASP A 60 -10.81 -28.85 -15.86
C ASP A 60 -11.83 -29.92 -15.37
N LEU A 61 -12.07 -29.98 -14.05
CA LEU A 61 -12.98 -30.95 -13.45
C LEU A 61 -14.42 -30.40 -13.26
N LEU A 62 -14.60 -29.09 -13.36
CA LEU A 62 -15.87 -28.43 -13.09
C LEU A 62 -16.62 -28.08 -14.36
N CYS A 63 -17.90 -28.37 -14.37
CA CYS A 63 -18.78 -27.82 -15.40
C CYS A 63 -19.29 -26.43 -15.02
N GLU A 64 -19.86 -25.71 -15.98
CA GLU A 64 -20.43 -24.36 -15.78
C GLU A 64 -21.47 -24.33 -14.65
N ALA A 65 -22.27 -25.37 -14.50
CA ALA A 65 -23.28 -25.46 -13.44
C ALA A 65 -22.66 -25.59 -12.05
N ASP A 66 -21.52 -26.29 -11.92
CA ASP A 66 -20.78 -26.40 -10.67
C ASP A 66 -20.23 -25.02 -10.27
N VAL A 67 -19.62 -24.31 -11.22
CA VAL A 67 -19.07 -22.97 -10.96
C VAL A 67 -20.19 -21.97 -10.63
N MET A 68 -21.34 -22.03 -11.31
CA MET A 68 -22.53 -21.21 -10.96
C MET A 68 -22.96 -21.40 -9.52
N SER A 69 -22.85 -22.61 -8.96
CA SER A 69 -23.23 -22.86 -7.56
C SER A 69 -22.36 -22.06 -6.57
N PHE A 70 -21.16 -21.66 -6.96
CA PHE A 70 -20.25 -20.85 -6.15
C PHE A 70 -20.48 -19.33 -6.30
N ALA A 71 -21.27 -18.90 -7.27
CA ALA A 71 -21.47 -17.48 -7.58
C ALA A 71 -21.89 -16.66 -6.33
N SER A 72 -22.74 -17.22 -5.48
CA SER A 72 -23.15 -16.59 -4.22
C SER A 72 -22.00 -16.35 -3.25
N PHE A 73 -20.93 -17.14 -3.30
CA PHE A 73 -19.74 -17.01 -2.47
C PHE A 73 -18.70 -16.08 -3.07
N LEU A 74 -18.83 -15.70 -4.34
CA LEU A 74 -17.89 -14.84 -5.04
C LEU A 74 -18.35 -13.37 -5.12
N GLY A 75 -19.59 -13.08 -4.72
CA GLY A 75 -20.20 -11.75 -4.77
C GLY A 75 -19.40 -10.67 -4.04
N TRP A 76 -18.68 -11.04 -2.96
CA TRP A 76 -17.86 -10.11 -2.17
C TRP A 76 -16.82 -9.35 -3.01
N ILE A 77 -16.36 -9.90 -4.14
CA ILE A 77 -15.40 -9.23 -5.04
C ILE A 77 -15.94 -7.87 -5.48
N TRP A 78 -17.25 -7.74 -5.70
CA TRP A 78 -17.90 -6.50 -6.12
C TRP A 78 -18.68 -5.81 -5.02
N ASP A 79 -19.24 -6.56 -4.09
CA ASP A 79 -20.20 -6.07 -3.10
C ASP A 79 -19.51 -5.54 -1.83
N GLU A 80 -18.33 -6.05 -1.47
CA GLU A 80 -17.56 -5.54 -0.35
C GLU A 80 -16.69 -4.34 -0.75
N GLU A 81 -16.57 -3.39 0.18
CA GLU A 81 -15.57 -2.34 0.07
C GLU A 81 -14.17 -2.96 0.10
N VAL A 82 -13.31 -2.59 -0.85
CA VAL A 82 -11.92 -3.04 -0.85
C VAL A 82 -11.20 -2.42 0.33
N LEU A 83 -11.22 -3.09 1.46
CA LEU A 83 -10.51 -2.68 2.67
C LEU A 83 -9.01 -2.97 2.50
N LEU A 84 -8.34 -2.25 1.61
CA LEU A 84 -6.89 -2.35 1.39
C LEU A 84 -6.07 -2.08 2.65
N PHE A 85 -6.72 -1.54 3.68
CA PHE A 85 -6.11 -0.89 4.83
C PHE A 85 -5.63 -1.83 5.95
N GLU A 86 -6.06 -3.09 5.97
CA GLU A 86 -5.66 -4.02 7.04
C GLU A 86 -4.82 -5.21 6.55
N ALA A 87 -4.82 -5.50 5.25
CA ALA A 87 -4.24 -6.74 4.71
C ALA A 87 -3.01 -6.53 3.78
N LEU A 88 -2.77 -5.32 3.28
CA LEU A 88 -1.72 -5.09 2.30
C LEU A 88 -0.36 -4.87 2.93
N ASN A 89 0.33 -5.95 3.29
CA ASN A 89 1.78 -5.86 3.53
C ASN A 89 2.58 -5.80 2.22
N GLY A 90 1.95 -6.05 1.06
CA GLY A 90 2.59 -6.04 -0.25
C GLY A 90 1.71 -6.62 -1.36
N ILE A 91 2.14 -6.45 -2.58
CA ILE A 91 1.52 -6.99 -3.80
C ILE A 91 2.56 -7.70 -4.64
N VAL A 92 2.12 -8.55 -5.56
CA VAL A 92 2.98 -9.16 -6.58
C VAL A 92 2.53 -8.65 -7.95
N VAL A 93 3.45 -8.05 -8.71
CA VAL A 93 3.20 -7.56 -10.07
C VAL A 93 4.25 -8.16 -10.99
N SER A 94 3.84 -8.82 -12.05
CA SER A 94 4.75 -9.49 -13.01
C SER A 94 5.83 -10.34 -12.31
N GLY A 95 5.45 -11.07 -11.24
CA GLY A 95 6.35 -11.93 -10.47
C GLY A 95 7.27 -11.19 -9.47
N VAL A 96 7.20 -9.87 -9.40
CA VAL A 96 7.98 -9.06 -8.45
C VAL A 96 7.12 -8.68 -7.24
N ALA A 97 7.56 -9.08 -6.04
CA ALA A 97 6.92 -8.69 -4.80
C ALA A 97 7.32 -7.26 -4.40
N LEU A 98 6.33 -6.40 -4.20
CA LEU A 98 6.48 -5.06 -3.67
C LEU A 98 5.78 -4.98 -2.31
N TYR A 99 6.48 -4.46 -1.32
CA TYR A 99 5.99 -4.29 0.05
C TYR A 99 5.62 -2.84 0.30
N LEU A 100 4.48 -2.63 0.94
CA LEU A 100 3.95 -1.32 1.30
C LEU A 100 4.53 -0.84 2.63
N PRO A 101 4.46 0.48 2.92
CA PRO A 101 4.76 0.97 4.25
C PRO A 101 3.77 0.43 5.27
N ASN A 102 4.20 0.32 6.52
CA ASN A 102 3.32 -0.02 7.62
C ASN A 102 2.23 1.02 7.79
N ARG A 103 1.07 0.60 8.29
CA ARG A 103 -0.05 1.50 8.58
C ARG A 103 0.42 2.72 9.40
N GLY A 104 -0.01 3.92 8.99
CA GLY A 104 0.45 5.17 9.61
C GLY A 104 1.88 5.54 9.25
N MET A 105 2.47 4.95 8.22
CA MET A 105 3.80 5.26 7.72
C MET A 105 4.94 5.07 8.75
N TYR A 106 4.77 4.18 9.75
CA TYR A 106 5.71 4.02 10.86
C TYR A 106 7.13 3.62 10.45
N ASN A 107 7.28 2.91 9.33
CA ASN A 107 8.58 2.48 8.80
C ASN A 107 9.06 3.34 7.62
N VAL A 108 8.45 4.50 7.39
CA VAL A 108 8.88 5.49 6.39
C VAL A 108 9.93 6.40 7.01
N CYS A 109 11.02 6.69 6.31
CA CYS A 109 12.03 7.64 6.76
C CYS A 109 11.76 9.06 6.24
N GLY A 110 12.47 10.06 6.79
CA GLY A 110 12.21 11.47 6.52
C GLY A 110 12.36 11.86 5.05
N ASN A 111 13.42 11.39 4.36
CA ASN A 111 13.63 11.66 2.94
C ASN A 111 12.58 10.96 2.05
N GLU A 112 12.21 9.72 2.35
CA GLU A 112 11.13 9.01 1.69
C GLU A 112 9.81 9.79 1.82
N TRP A 113 9.53 10.33 3.00
CA TRP A 113 8.37 11.16 3.26
C TRP A 113 8.35 12.46 2.45
N ILE A 114 9.47 13.19 2.41
CA ILE A 114 9.59 14.45 1.65
C ILE A 114 9.35 14.19 0.17
N ASP A 115 10.00 13.20 -0.41
CA ASP A 115 9.89 12.90 -1.83
C ASP A 115 8.49 12.41 -2.20
N GLY A 116 7.92 11.51 -1.39
CA GLY A 116 6.57 11.00 -1.60
C GLY A 116 5.52 12.12 -1.56
N ASN A 117 5.58 13.00 -0.56
CA ASN A 117 4.68 14.17 -0.50
C ASN A 117 4.93 15.15 -1.64
N GLY A 118 6.18 15.36 -2.04
CA GLY A 118 6.51 16.17 -3.21
C GLY A 118 5.80 15.69 -4.47
N TYR A 119 5.84 14.39 -4.72
CA TYR A 119 5.15 13.80 -5.87
C TYR A 119 3.63 13.82 -5.75
N LEU A 120 3.06 13.67 -4.54
CA LEU A 120 1.62 13.84 -4.30
C LEU A 120 1.16 15.27 -4.64
N ILE A 121 1.91 16.28 -4.22
CA ILE A 121 1.61 17.69 -4.52
C ILE A 121 1.74 17.96 -6.01
N MET A 122 2.76 17.41 -6.68
CA MET A 122 2.92 17.56 -8.13
C MET A 122 1.79 16.87 -8.90
N HIS A 123 1.33 15.71 -8.45
CA HIS A 123 0.15 15.04 -9.00
C HIS A 123 -1.09 15.92 -8.88
N ALA A 124 -1.35 16.51 -7.71
CA ALA A 124 -2.47 17.42 -7.48
C ALA A 124 -2.42 18.68 -8.39
N LYS A 125 -1.23 19.07 -8.85
CA LYS A 125 -1.02 20.15 -9.84
C LYS A 125 -1.13 19.66 -11.29
N GLY A 126 -1.50 18.39 -11.53
CA GLY A 126 -1.70 17.81 -12.86
C GLY A 126 -0.40 17.39 -13.57
N VAL A 127 0.73 17.25 -12.85
CA VAL A 127 1.98 16.78 -13.46
C VAL A 127 1.86 15.28 -13.74
N ALA A 128 2.06 14.89 -15.00
CA ALA A 128 1.94 13.49 -15.43
C ALA A 128 3.04 12.59 -14.82
N GLY A 129 2.74 11.30 -14.67
CA GLY A 129 3.68 10.27 -14.19
C GLY A 129 3.98 10.32 -12.69
N MET A 130 3.31 11.19 -11.92
CA MET A 130 3.56 11.31 -10.48
C MET A 130 3.00 10.15 -9.69
N VAL A 131 1.93 9.49 -10.15
CA VAL A 131 1.39 8.27 -9.55
C VAL A 131 2.45 7.18 -9.47
N ASP A 132 3.14 6.91 -10.58
CA ASP A 132 4.22 5.92 -10.65
C ASP A 132 5.35 6.24 -9.67
N ARG A 133 5.69 7.54 -9.53
CA ARG A 133 6.73 8.01 -8.60
C ARG A 133 6.32 7.85 -7.14
N VAL A 134 5.08 8.19 -6.77
CA VAL A 134 4.56 7.99 -5.41
C VAL A 134 4.61 6.51 -5.03
N ILE A 135 4.11 5.63 -5.90
CA ILE A 135 4.15 4.20 -5.68
C ILE A 135 5.60 3.71 -5.55
N ALA A 136 6.50 4.19 -6.42
CA ALA A 136 7.91 3.80 -6.40
C ALA A 136 8.66 4.22 -5.14
N VAL A 137 8.31 5.35 -4.53
CA VAL A 137 8.88 5.79 -3.25
C VAL A 137 8.50 4.81 -2.15
N TYR A 138 7.21 4.53 -2.02
CA TYR A 138 6.67 3.83 -0.87
C TYR A 138 6.63 2.30 -1.04
N CYS A 139 6.37 1.79 -2.25
CA CYS A 139 6.29 0.35 -2.51
C CYS A 139 7.63 -0.18 -3.01
N ARG A 140 8.30 -1.02 -2.21
CA ARG A 140 9.67 -1.46 -2.48
C ARG A 140 9.81 -2.98 -2.34
N SER A 141 10.80 -3.54 -3.00
CA SER A 141 11.15 -4.96 -2.87
C SER A 141 11.60 -5.29 -1.45
N GLU A 142 11.60 -6.56 -1.11
CA GLU A 142 12.10 -7.04 0.16
C GLU A 142 13.60 -6.82 0.31
N ARG A 143 14.03 -6.47 1.51
CA ARG A 143 15.42 -6.42 1.90
C ARG A 143 16.02 -7.84 1.90
N ALA A 144 17.18 -8.00 1.30
CA ALA A 144 17.90 -9.27 1.37
C ALA A 144 18.21 -9.63 2.84
N GLY A 145 17.90 -10.87 3.21
CA GLY A 145 18.10 -11.33 4.58
C GLY A 145 17.19 -10.65 5.62
N TYR A 146 15.99 -10.25 5.20
CA TYR A 146 15.03 -9.68 6.14
C TYR A 146 14.73 -10.65 7.29
N ASP A 147 14.81 -10.13 8.50
CA ASP A 147 14.45 -10.80 9.74
C ASP A 147 13.57 -9.84 10.55
N VAL A 148 12.38 -10.29 10.92
CA VAL A 148 11.38 -9.47 11.64
C VAL A 148 11.87 -9.03 13.02
N ASP A 149 12.74 -9.81 13.65
CA ASP A 149 13.26 -9.51 15.00
C ASP A 149 14.44 -8.51 14.96
N LEU A 150 15.05 -8.33 13.78
CA LEU A 150 16.24 -7.48 13.60
C LEU A 150 15.98 -6.22 12.79
N HIS A 151 14.87 -6.14 12.03
CA HIS A 151 14.61 -5.07 11.09
C HIS A 151 13.23 -4.48 11.24
N ASP A 152 13.14 -3.19 11.52
CA ASP A 152 11.86 -2.44 11.59
C ASP A 152 11.18 -2.29 10.23
N ASP A 153 11.95 -2.32 9.13
CA ASP A 153 11.43 -2.19 7.77
C ASP A 153 11.84 -3.39 6.91
N ARG A 154 10.83 -4.09 6.40
CA ARG A 154 11.00 -5.22 5.48
C ARG A 154 11.52 -4.78 4.12
N ARG A 155 11.25 -3.55 3.74
CA ARG A 155 11.56 -3.00 2.43
C ARG A 155 13.06 -2.67 2.33
N ILE A 156 13.63 -2.78 1.12
CA ILE A 156 14.98 -2.28 0.86
C ILE A 156 15.10 -0.80 1.23
N SER A 157 16.31 -0.34 1.56
CA SER A 157 16.56 1.06 1.88
C SER A 157 16.15 1.98 0.73
N TYR A 158 15.61 3.14 1.06
CA TYR A 158 15.20 4.15 0.09
C TYR A 158 16.41 4.89 -0.47
N THR A 159 16.45 5.05 -1.79
CA THR A 159 17.30 6.02 -2.50
C THR A 159 16.52 6.58 -3.67
N VAL A 160 16.75 7.85 -4.01
CA VAL A 160 16.11 8.55 -5.15
C VAL A 160 16.37 7.81 -6.47
N GLU A 161 17.60 7.32 -6.65
CA GLU A 161 17.97 6.58 -7.87
C GLU A 161 17.20 5.27 -8.01
N SER A 162 17.08 4.49 -6.91
CA SER A 162 16.31 3.25 -6.93
C SER A 162 14.81 3.50 -7.13
N ALA A 163 14.28 4.60 -6.58
CA ALA A 163 12.90 5.01 -6.78
C ALA A 163 12.63 5.41 -8.23
N ASN A 164 13.54 6.15 -8.88
CA ASN A 164 13.39 6.52 -10.28
C ASN A 164 13.35 5.29 -11.20
N ARG A 165 14.29 4.34 -11.04
CA ARG A 165 14.28 3.07 -11.81
C ARG A 165 13.01 2.26 -11.56
N ARG A 166 12.53 2.23 -10.33
CA ARG A 166 11.29 1.53 -9.99
C ARG A 166 10.06 2.22 -10.58
N ALA A 167 10.02 3.55 -10.65
CA ALA A 167 8.93 4.28 -11.28
C ALA A 167 8.80 3.95 -12.77
N GLU A 168 9.93 3.81 -13.48
CA GLU A 168 9.94 3.36 -14.88
C GLU A 168 9.40 1.93 -15.00
N TRP A 169 9.85 1.03 -14.13
CA TRP A 169 9.36 -0.35 -14.12
C TRP A 169 7.85 -0.42 -13.80
N ILE A 170 7.36 0.35 -12.82
CA ILE A 170 5.93 0.44 -12.47
C ILE A 170 5.11 0.93 -13.66
N ARG A 171 5.59 1.96 -14.34
CA ARG A 171 4.92 2.50 -15.53
C ARG A 171 4.69 1.40 -16.57
N ASP A 172 5.68 0.55 -16.79
CA ASP A 172 5.69 -0.42 -17.89
C ASP A 172 5.04 -1.78 -17.51
N ASN A 173 4.90 -2.10 -16.22
CA ASN A 173 4.48 -3.44 -15.76
C ASN A 173 3.22 -3.44 -14.88
N MET A 174 2.75 -2.29 -14.39
CA MET A 174 1.60 -2.23 -13.49
C MET A 174 0.40 -1.62 -14.21
N SER A 175 -0.77 -2.26 -14.13
CA SER A 175 -2.00 -1.71 -14.72
C SER A 175 -2.45 -0.43 -14.02
N ASP A 176 -3.16 0.42 -14.73
CA ASP A 176 -3.66 1.70 -14.19
C ASP A 176 -4.63 1.49 -13.02
N ILE A 177 -5.34 0.38 -13.00
CA ILE A 177 -6.26 0.02 -11.92
C ILE A 177 -5.49 -0.25 -10.63
N VAL A 178 -4.47 -1.09 -10.70
CA VAL A 178 -3.61 -1.40 -9.56
C VAL A 178 -2.90 -0.14 -9.06
N LYS A 179 -2.41 0.71 -9.98
CA LYS A 179 -1.82 2.02 -9.65
C LYS A 179 -2.81 2.90 -8.91
N ALA A 180 -4.06 3.02 -9.39
CA ALA A 180 -5.08 3.85 -8.77
C ALA A 180 -5.39 3.39 -7.34
N VAL A 181 -5.51 2.10 -7.11
CA VAL A 181 -5.77 1.51 -5.81
C VAL A 181 -4.61 1.75 -4.83
N LEU A 182 -3.38 1.47 -5.25
CA LEU A 182 -2.19 1.72 -4.42
C LEU A 182 -2.01 3.20 -4.12
N PHE A 183 -2.23 4.05 -5.10
CA PHE A 183 -2.14 5.49 -4.94
C PHE A 183 -3.16 6.00 -3.92
N ALA A 184 -4.43 5.57 -4.02
CA ALA A 184 -5.47 5.93 -3.06
C ALA A 184 -5.11 5.49 -1.63
N TYR A 185 -4.58 4.28 -1.47
CA TYR A 185 -4.07 3.80 -0.19
C TYR A 185 -2.96 4.70 0.36
N LEU A 186 -1.94 5.01 -0.46
CA LEU A 186 -0.81 5.82 -0.03
C LEU A 186 -1.22 7.25 0.33
N VAL A 187 -2.15 7.85 -0.43
CA VAL A 187 -2.75 9.16 -0.09
C VAL A 187 -3.42 9.09 1.29
N GLN A 188 -4.22 8.06 1.53
CA GLN A 188 -4.92 7.92 2.81
C GLN A 188 -3.95 7.71 3.98
N GLU A 189 -2.91 6.88 3.83
CA GLU A 189 -1.92 6.67 4.90
C GLU A 189 -1.10 7.94 5.16
N THR A 190 -0.79 8.70 4.11
CA THR A 190 -0.16 10.02 4.26
C THR A 190 -1.06 10.99 5.03
N GLN A 191 -2.33 11.05 4.66
CA GLN A 191 -3.32 11.89 5.33
C GLN A 191 -3.49 11.48 6.80
N ARG A 192 -3.47 10.19 7.10
CA ARG A 192 -3.55 9.66 8.47
C ARG A 192 -2.43 10.17 9.38
N VAL A 193 -1.21 10.38 8.86
CA VAL A 193 -0.10 10.97 9.62
C VAL A 193 -0.40 12.43 9.93
N VAL A 194 -0.85 13.20 8.95
CA VAL A 194 -1.16 14.63 9.07
C VAL A 194 -2.34 14.89 10.00
N ASP A 195 -3.36 14.03 9.94
CA ASP A 195 -4.57 14.12 10.78
C ASP A 195 -4.42 13.43 12.15
N SER A 196 -3.26 12.82 12.40
CA SER A 196 -3.04 12.11 13.65
C SER A 196 -3.18 13.05 14.87
N PRO A 197 -4.04 12.73 15.85
CA PRO A 197 -4.14 13.51 17.08
C PRO A 197 -2.79 13.63 17.81
N ARG A 198 -1.90 12.65 17.64
CA ARG A 198 -0.56 12.65 18.23
C ARG A 198 0.31 13.77 17.68
N TYR A 199 0.19 14.07 16.39
CA TYR A 199 1.05 15.02 15.67
C TYR A 199 0.33 16.30 15.28
N GLY A 200 -0.94 16.46 15.66
CA GLY A 200 -1.79 17.59 15.26
C GLY A 200 -1.19 18.97 15.56
N LYS A 201 -0.42 19.09 16.66
CA LYS A 201 0.27 20.33 17.02
C LYS A 201 1.41 20.72 16.07
N LEU A 202 1.94 19.77 15.28
CA LEU A 202 3.03 20.02 14.32
C LEU A 202 2.53 20.60 13.01
N PHE A 203 1.22 20.48 12.76
CA PHE A 203 0.61 20.95 11.53
C PHE A 203 -0.31 22.13 11.82
N PRO A 204 -0.37 23.12 10.91
CA PRO A 204 -1.29 24.26 11.08
C PRO A 204 -2.71 23.76 11.32
N ASN A 205 -3.45 24.45 12.20
CA ASN A 205 -4.86 24.16 12.42
C ASN A 205 -5.61 24.26 11.08
N TRP A 206 -6.41 23.26 10.78
CA TRP A 206 -7.32 23.25 9.65
C TRP A 206 -8.73 23.38 10.17
N ASP A 207 -9.34 24.54 9.89
CA ASP A 207 -10.72 24.90 10.25
C ASP A 207 -11.65 24.91 9.03
N GLY A 208 -11.10 24.50 7.85
CA GLY A 208 -11.86 24.39 6.62
C GLY A 208 -12.68 23.10 6.52
N GLU A 209 -13.68 23.12 5.66
CA GLU A 209 -14.42 21.91 5.29
C GLU A 209 -13.59 21.00 4.38
N GLY A 210 -13.70 19.68 4.55
CA GLY A 210 -13.04 18.68 3.72
C GLY A 210 -11.72 18.16 4.25
N VAL A 211 -10.90 17.62 3.35
CA VAL A 211 -9.60 17.01 3.67
C VAL A 211 -8.56 18.11 3.89
N ARG A 212 -7.81 18.03 4.99
CA ARG A 212 -6.68 18.93 5.25
C ARG A 212 -5.67 18.85 4.10
N PRO A 213 -5.24 19.98 3.50
CA PRO A 213 -4.22 19.97 2.47
C PRO A 213 -2.87 19.51 3.05
N LEU A 214 -2.13 18.73 2.27
CA LEU A 214 -0.77 18.36 2.63
C LEU A 214 0.12 19.62 2.64
N PRO A 215 0.99 19.79 3.67
CA PRO A 215 1.97 20.86 3.69
C PRO A 215 2.88 20.82 2.44
N SER A 216 3.29 21.98 1.93
CA SER A 216 4.18 22.05 0.76
C SER A 216 5.54 21.38 1.02
N VAL A 217 6.26 21.04 -0.06
CA VAL A 217 7.60 20.44 0.04
C VAL A 217 8.55 21.35 0.85
N ASP A 218 8.47 22.66 0.65
CA ASP A 218 9.31 23.62 1.37
C ASP A 218 9.02 23.62 2.87
N VAL A 219 7.74 23.46 3.26
CA VAL A 219 7.36 23.31 4.69
C VAL A 219 7.99 22.06 5.27
N TRP A 220 7.91 20.93 4.57
CA TRP A 220 8.52 19.68 5.02
C TRP A 220 10.04 19.75 5.08
N TYR A 221 10.66 20.36 4.07
CA TYR A 221 12.12 20.54 4.04
C TYR A 221 12.60 21.39 5.23
N ASN A 222 11.96 22.57 5.46
CA ASN A 222 12.29 23.43 6.58
C ASN A 222 12.04 22.74 7.94
N PHE A 223 10.94 21.98 8.07
CA PHE A 223 10.66 21.18 9.25
C PHE A 223 11.79 20.18 9.53
N MET A 224 12.29 19.47 8.50
CA MET A 224 13.40 18.52 8.67
C MET A 224 14.72 19.21 8.99
N LEU A 225 14.97 20.42 8.45
CA LEU A 225 16.13 21.23 8.82
C LEU A 225 16.09 21.65 10.29
N ASP A 226 14.93 22.06 10.79
CA ASP A 226 14.77 22.43 12.19
C ASP A 226 14.88 21.21 13.09
N ALA A 227 14.28 20.09 12.72
CA ALA A 227 14.43 18.82 13.42
C ALA A 227 15.89 18.36 13.50
N ALA A 228 16.66 18.57 12.42
CA ALA A 228 18.08 18.21 12.38
C ALA A 228 18.96 18.97 13.38
N ARG A 229 18.49 20.10 13.92
CA ARG A 229 19.18 20.84 14.99
C ARG A 229 19.06 20.20 16.37
N LEU A 230 18.09 19.27 16.53
CA LEU A 230 17.85 18.62 17.81
C LEU A 230 18.97 17.61 18.14
N PRO A 231 19.52 17.61 19.37
CA PRO A 231 20.63 16.74 19.77
C PRO A 231 20.34 15.25 19.61
N ASN A 232 19.11 14.85 19.91
CA ASN A 232 18.65 13.46 19.83
C ASN A 232 18.44 12.95 18.41
N LEU A 233 18.43 13.84 17.39
CA LEU A 233 18.33 13.48 15.98
C LEU A 233 19.70 13.49 15.26
N GLY A 234 20.79 13.82 15.94
CA GLY A 234 22.15 13.68 15.43
C GLY A 234 22.82 14.98 14.98
N ARG A 235 22.10 16.12 15.01
CA ARG A 235 22.57 17.45 14.60
C ARG A 235 23.08 17.53 13.14
N ASP A 236 22.56 16.66 12.30
CA ASP A 236 22.91 16.54 10.91
C ASP A 236 21.67 16.24 10.08
N TYR A 237 21.48 16.95 8.96
CA TYR A 237 20.30 16.78 8.11
C TYR A 237 20.25 15.40 7.47
N ASP A 238 21.35 14.96 6.88
CA ASP A 238 21.41 13.69 6.15
C ASP A 238 21.16 12.50 7.09
N VAL A 239 21.69 12.58 8.32
CA VAL A 239 21.44 11.59 9.37
C VAL A 239 19.97 11.64 9.84
N THR A 240 19.42 12.84 9.99
CA THR A 240 18.05 13.01 10.47
C THR A 240 17.03 12.45 9.49
N VAL A 241 17.15 12.77 8.21
CA VAL A 241 16.18 12.33 7.19
C VAL A 241 16.22 10.82 6.90
N GLN A 242 17.26 10.12 7.34
CA GLN A 242 17.33 8.66 7.29
C GLN A 242 16.59 7.97 8.44
N LYS A 243 16.22 8.72 9.50
CA LYS A 243 15.48 8.16 10.63
C LYS A 243 14.02 7.94 10.28
N PRO A 244 13.33 6.98 10.97
CA PRO A 244 11.89 6.81 10.87
C PRO A 244 11.15 8.12 11.13
N LEU A 245 10.18 8.44 10.29
CA LEU A 245 9.41 9.69 10.35
C LEU A 245 8.81 9.94 11.73
N HIS A 246 8.22 8.92 12.36
CA HIS A 246 7.58 9.05 13.67
C HIS A 246 8.57 9.40 14.80
N LEU A 247 9.85 9.01 14.69
CA LEU A 247 10.89 9.43 15.62
C LEU A 247 11.21 10.92 15.46
N ILE A 248 11.27 11.41 14.22
CA ILE A 248 11.49 12.83 13.92
C ILE A 248 10.34 13.67 14.45
N LEU A 249 9.10 13.31 14.09
CA LEU A 249 7.88 14.00 14.55
C LEU A 249 7.77 13.98 16.08
N GLY A 250 8.08 12.85 16.72
CA GLY A 250 8.05 12.70 18.16
C GLY A 250 9.10 13.57 18.88
N ALA A 251 10.31 13.66 18.32
CA ALA A 251 11.39 14.48 18.87
C ALA A 251 11.03 15.97 18.84
N VAL A 252 10.52 16.46 17.70
CA VAL A 252 10.07 17.87 17.58
C VAL A 252 8.90 18.17 18.51
N LEU A 253 7.92 17.26 18.60
CA LEU A 253 6.79 17.44 19.52
C LEU A 253 7.22 17.52 20.98
N ASN A 254 8.19 16.72 21.40
CA ASN A 254 8.72 16.77 22.75
C ASN A 254 9.45 18.09 23.03
N GLU A 255 10.18 18.64 22.07
CA GLU A 255 10.85 19.94 22.19
C GLU A 255 9.82 21.08 22.39
N ILE A 256 8.73 21.08 21.60
CA ILE A 256 7.64 22.05 21.75
C ILE A 256 7.06 21.97 23.17
N LYS A 257 6.79 20.79 23.70
CA LYS A 257 6.25 20.62 25.06
C LYS A 257 7.18 21.14 26.15
N ILE A 258 8.50 21.00 25.98
CA ILE A 258 9.49 21.50 26.91
C ILE A 258 9.50 23.05 26.93
N GLN A 259 9.30 23.65 25.74
CA GLN A 259 9.26 25.11 25.61
C GLN A 259 7.95 25.74 26.11
N GLU A 260 6.84 25.00 26.12
CA GLU A 260 5.53 25.46 26.62
C GLU A 260 5.35 25.29 28.13
N GLY A 261 6.16 24.48 28.82
CA GLY A 261 6.06 24.16 30.28
C GLY A 261 7.06 24.90 31.09
#